data_2213c5fcf7911b1a42b458a0930f6c81
#
_entry.id   2213c5fcf7911b1a42b458a0930f6c81
#
_cell.length_a   1.000
_cell.length_b   1.000
_cell.length_c   1.000
_cell.angle_alpha   90.00
_cell.angle_beta   90.00
_cell.angle_gamma   90.00
#
_symmetry.space_group_name_H-M   'P 1'
#
loop_
_entity.id
_entity.type
_entity.pdbx_description
1 polymer ?
#
loop_
_entity_poly.entity_id
_entity_poly.type
_entity_poly.pdbx_seq_one_letter_code
_entity_poly.pdbx_strand_id
1 'polypeptide(L)'
;MEKRTGSLPKNAKTLEGVIQMGLTHVTVALKGLGGSNGTYEGDFLVDTGATDCLAPAAKLREIGVQPVGTMVYELADGTKHEYPFGLVEIRFMGEITAGRVIFGPDDVEPLLGITALESVGITIDPASRTLKRLPAIPLKMIATF
;
A
#
# COMPACT_ATOMS: atom_id res chain seq x y z
N MET A 1 8.65 -11.13 -17.68
CA MET A 1 8.70 -10.04 -17.74
C MET A 1 8.89 -10.07 -17.29
N GLU A 2 8.41 -9.89 -17.55
CA GLU A 2 8.29 -8.96 -17.67
C GLU A 2 8.37 -8.99 -17.13
N LYS A 3 8.17 -9.65 -17.26
CA LYS A 3 8.34 -8.94 -17.16
C LYS A 3 8.34 -8.70 -16.80
N ARG A 4 8.24 -9.39 -17.05
CA ARG A 4 8.23 -8.45 -17.12
C ARG A 4 8.18 -8.43 -16.90
N THR A 5 8.02 -8.81 -17.18
CA THR A 5 7.91 -7.93 -17.36
C THR A 5 7.95 -7.85 -17.24
N GLY A 6 7.75 -8.41 -17.47
CA GLY A 6 7.79 -7.34 -17.77
C GLY A 6 7.46 -7.23 -17.86
N SER A 7 7.33 -7.71 -18.22
CA SER A 7 7.23 -6.75 -18.47
C SER A 7 6.90 -6.41 -18.67
N LEU A 8 6.59 -6.81 -18.99
CA LEU A 8 6.48 -5.78 -19.35
C LEU A 8 6.26 -5.87 -19.19
N PRO A 9 5.73 -5.63 -19.47
CA PRO A 9 5.77 -5.05 -19.43
C PRO A 9 5.42 -5.06 -19.21
N LYS A 10 5.05 -5.21 -19.33
CA LYS A 10 4.98 -4.63 -19.14
C LYS A 10 4.59 -4.06 -19.13
N ASN A 11 4.31 -4.26 -19.20
CA ASN A 11 4.14 -3.30 -19.16
C ASN A 11 3.75 -2.89 -19.34
N ALA A 12 3.41 -2.89 -19.56
CA ALA A 12 3.18 -2.04 -19.72
C ALA A 12 2.60 -1.80 -20.11
N LYS A 13 2.27 -1.52 -20.30
CA LYS A 13 1.86 -0.92 -20.60
C LYS A 13 1.51 -0.23 -20.93
N THR A 14 1.38 -0.03 -21.28
CA THR A 14 0.94 0.79 -21.59
C THR A 14 0.50 0.95 -22.21
N LEU A 15 0.13 1.12 -22.45
CA LEU A 15 -0.41 1.36 -22.82
C LEU A 15 -0.87 1.76 -23.27
N GLU A 16 -0.68 1.57 -23.69
CA GLU A 16 -1.28 2.31 -24.05
C GLU A 16 -1.86 3.42 -23.87
N GLY A 17 -1.87 4.27 -24.54
CA GLY A 17 -2.48 5.43 -23.97
C GLY A 17 -3.04 5.22 -22.58
N VAL A 18 -3.07 4.06 -22.20
CA VAL A 18 -3.46 3.71 -20.84
C VAL A 18 -2.44 4.24 -19.87
N ILE A 19 -2.93 4.93 -18.88
CA ILE A 19 -2.08 5.45 -17.84
C ILE A 19 -1.66 4.30 -16.94
N GLN A 20 -0.37 4.17 -16.78
CA GLN A 20 0.21 3.09 -15.97
C GLN A 20 0.57 3.54 -14.58
N MET A 21 -0.27 4.41 -14.01
CA MET A 21 0.03 5.00 -12.69
C MET A 21 0.19 3.97 -11.60
N GLY A 22 -0.56 2.88 -11.67
CA GLY A 22 -0.52 1.86 -10.64
C GLY A 22 0.67 0.93 -10.72
N LEU A 23 1.62 1.16 -11.63
CA LEU A 23 2.71 0.22 -11.84
C LEU A 23 4.01 0.59 -11.12
N THR A 24 3.98 1.58 -10.24
CA THR A 24 5.12 1.89 -9.40
C THR A 24 5.17 0.93 -8.23
N HIS A 25 6.32 0.30 -8.05
CA HIS A 25 6.54 -0.61 -6.92
C HIS A 25 7.53 -0.02 -5.95
N VAL A 26 7.38 -0.36 -4.69
CA VAL A 26 8.29 0.07 -3.65
C VAL A 26 8.43 -1.05 -2.63
N THR A 27 9.61 -1.19 -2.08
CA THR A 27 9.85 -2.16 -1.02
C THR A 27 9.20 -1.68 0.27
N VAL A 28 8.35 -2.53 0.85
CA VAL A 28 7.63 -2.22 2.08
C VAL A 28 7.90 -3.31 3.09
N ALA A 29 8.12 -2.92 4.33
CA ALA A 29 8.26 -3.84 5.44
C ALA A 29 7.10 -3.65 6.40
N LEU A 30 6.37 -4.72 6.68
CA LEU A 30 5.24 -4.73 7.59
C LEU A 30 5.61 -5.46 8.87
N LYS A 31 5.15 -4.92 10.00
CA LYS A 31 5.41 -5.48 11.30
C LYS A 31 4.16 -5.30 12.15
N GLY A 32 3.76 -6.33 12.87
CA GLY A 32 2.59 -6.20 13.73
C GLY A 32 2.82 -5.21 14.86
N LEU A 33 1.78 -4.47 15.20
CA LEU A 33 1.83 -3.60 16.37
C LEU A 33 1.69 -4.48 17.62
N GLY A 34 2.35 -4.08 18.69
CA GLY A 34 2.23 -4.79 19.95
C GLY A 34 3.10 -6.03 20.08
N GLY A 35 4.16 -6.10 19.33
CA GLY A 35 5.12 -7.21 19.43
C GLY A 35 4.85 -8.26 18.37
N SER A 36 5.58 -8.20 17.32
CA SER A 36 5.42 -9.13 16.21
C SER A 36 6.51 -10.19 16.26
N ASN A 37 6.25 -11.29 15.56
CA ASN A 37 7.19 -12.39 15.43
C ASN A 37 8.11 -12.22 14.24
N GLY A 38 8.18 -11.03 13.66
CA GLY A 38 9.05 -10.79 12.54
C GLY A 38 8.51 -9.71 11.63
N THR A 39 9.09 -9.65 10.46
CA THR A 39 8.81 -8.63 9.47
C THR A 39 8.49 -9.31 8.14
N TYR A 40 7.45 -8.85 7.47
CA TYR A 40 7.19 -9.24 6.10
C TYR A 40 7.66 -8.12 5.19
N GLU A 41 8.64 -8.40 4.37
CA GLU A 41 9.17 -7.45 3.42
C GLU A 41 8.83 -7.92 2.02
N GLY A 42 8.30 -7.01 1.22
CA GLY A 42 7.93 -7.35 -0.15
C GLY A 42 7.96 -6.15 -1.05
N ASP A 43 7.74 -6.42 -2.33
CA ASP A 43 7.67 -5.40 -3.35
C ASP A 43 6.20 -5.09 -3.57
N PHE A 44 5.76 -3.95 -3.08
CA PHE A 44 4.34 -3.57 -3.07
C PHE A 44 4.03 -2.67 -4.25
N LEU A 45 2.90 -2.93 -4.89
CA LEU A 45 2.37 -2.02 -5.90
C LEU A 45 1.79 -0.80 -5.20
N VAL A 46 2.19 0.39 -5.63
CA VAL A 46 1.61 1.62 -5.13
C VAL A 46 0.26 1.81 -5.81
N ASP A 47 -0.81 1.81 -5.03
CA ASP A 47 -2.17 1.90 -5.56
C ASP A 47 -2.90 3.05 -4.87
N THR A 48 -2.96 4.19 -5.55
CA THR A 48 -3.63 5.38 -5.00
C THR A 48 -5.15 5.24 -4.99
N GLY A 49 -5.68 4.23 -5.66
CA GLY A 49 -7.10 3.91 -5.58
C GLY A 49 -7.46 3.06 -4.37
N ALA A 50 -6.46 2.52 -3.68
CA ALA A 50 -6.67 1.71 -2.49
C ALA A 50 -6.47 2.59 -1.25
N THR A 51 -7.42 2.54 -0.32
CA THR A 51 -7.31 3.30 0.91
C THR A 51 -6.27 2.70 1.84
N ASP A 52 -6.36 1.39 2.06
CA ASP A 52 -5.50 0.68 3.00
C ASP A 52 -4.53 -0.23 2.26
N CYS A 53 -3.53 -0.71 2.98
CA CYS A 53 -2.61 -1.69 2.44
C CYS A 53 -3.28 -3.05 2.36
N LEU A 54 -2.75 -3.91 1.49
CA LEU A 54 -3.25 -5.25 1.27
C LEU A 54 -2.05 -6.18 1.19
N ALA A 55 -2.12 -7.31 1.86
CA ALA A 55 -1.03 -8.30 1.81
C ALA A 55 -1.61 -9.70 1.90
N PRO A 56 -0.85 -10.71 1.47
CA PRO A 56 -1.32 -12.10 1.58
C PRO A 56 -1.56 -12.48 3.04
N ALA A 57 -2.71 -13.08 3.32
CA ALA A 57 -3.07 -13.45 4.67
C ALA A 57 -2.05 -14.37 5.31
N ALA A 58 -1.51 -15.31 4.53
CA ALA A 58 -0.53 -16.25 5.06
C ALA A 58 0.73 -15.54 5.54
N LYS A 59 1.18 -14.53 4.82
CA LYS A 59 2.36 -13.75 5.20
C LYS A 59 2.12 -12.96 6.48
N LEU A 60 0.93 -12.39 6.61
CA LEU A 60 0.59 -11.64 7.81
C LEU A 60 0.53 -12.55 9.04
N ARG A 61 -0.02 -13.75 8.86
CA ARG A 61 -0.06 -14.71 9.97
C ARG A 61 1.31 -15.19 10.36
N GLU A 62 2.22 -15.37 9.40
CA GLU A 62 3.60 -15.76 9.69
C GLU A 62 4.29 -14.79 10.64
N ILE A 63 4.00 -13.51 10.52
CA ILE A 63 4.62 -12.49 11.37
C ILE A 63 3.76 -12.15 12.58
N GLY A 64 2.72 -12.92 12.84
CA GLY A 64 1.93 -12.77 14.06
C GLY A 64 0.86 -11.70 14.03
N VAL A 65 0.54 -11.17 12.85
CA VAL A 65 -0.54 -10.19 12.73
C VAL A 65 -1.88 -10.91 12.80
N GLN A 66 -2.75 -10.45 13.69
CA GLN A 66 -4.08 -11.00 13.87
C GLN A 66 -5.13 -10.02 13.36
N PRO A 67 -6.22 -10.52 12.78
CA PRO A 67 -7.32 -9.62 12.46
C PRO A 67 -7.89 -8.99 13.73
N VAL A 68 -8.16 -7.70 13.66
CA VAL A 68 -8.75 -6.95 14.77
C VAL A 68 -10.12 -6.42 14.43
N GLY A 69 -10.57 -6.60 13.18
CA GLY A 69 -11.88 -6.17 12.75
C GLY A 69 -12.11 -6.53 11.31
N THR A 70 -13.27 -6.14 10.79
CA THR A 70 -13.61 -6.28 9.38
C THR A 70 -14.10 -4.95 8.86
N MET A 71 -13.97 -4.76 7.55
CA MET A 71 -14.39 -3.55 6.89
C MET A 71 -14.92 -3.90 5.51
N VAL A 72 -15.96 -3.21 5.08
CA VAL A 72 -16.49 -3.39 3.73
C VAL A 72 -15.71 -2.49 2.79
N TYR A 73 -15.15 -3.09 1.75
CA TYR A 73 -14.40 -2.37 0.73
C TYR A 73 -15.12 -2.48 -0.60
N GLU A 74 -15.05 -1.42 -1.37
CA GLU A 74 -15.58 -1.41 -2.72
C GLU A 74 -14.43 -1.70 -3.67
N LEU A 75 -14.60 -2.71 -4.51
CA LEU A 75 -13.58 -3.12 -5.47
C LEU A 75 -13.71 -2.29 -6.74
N ALA A 76 -12.72 -2.41 -7.62
CA ALA A 76 -12.65 -1.60 -8.84
C ALA A 76 -13.87 -1.78 -9.73
N ASP A 77 -14.52 -2.96 -9.70
CA ASP A 77 -15.71 -3.24 -10.48
C ASP A 77 -17.01 -2.77 -9.80
N GLY A 78 -16.89 -2.09 -8.67
CA GLY A 78 -18.05 -1.57 -7.94
C GLY A 78 -18.68 -2.55 -6.97
N THR A 79 -18.20 -3.79 -6.92
CA THR A 79 -18.73 -4.76 -5.95
C THR A 79 -18.18 -4.46 -4.57
N LYS A 80 -18.94 -4.87 -3.55
CA LYS A 80 -18.54 -4.66 -2.17
C LYS A 80 -18.28 -5.98 -1.48
N HIS A 81 -17.18 -6.04 -0.76
CA HIS A 81 -16.77 -7.24 -0.05
C HIS A 81 -16.28 -6.88 1.34
N GLU A 82 -16.55 -7.75 2.29
CA GLU A 82 -16.06 -7.58 3.64
C GLU A 82 -14.75 -8.35 3.79
N TYR A 83 -13.73 -7.68 4.31
CA TYR A 83 -12.42 -8.28 4.54
C TYR A 83 -11.98 -8.05 5.96
N PRO A 84 -11.30 -9.03 6.55
CA PRO A 84 -10.63 -8.78 7.83
C PRO A 84 -9.42 -7.89 7.63
N PHE A 85 -9.11 -7.11 8.66
CA PHE A 85 -7.91 -6.29 8.65
C PHE A 85 -7.18 -6.38 9.97
N GLY A 86 -5.88 -6.16 9.93
CA GLY A 86 -5.04 -6.03 11.11
C GLY A 86 -4.39 -4.67 11.14
N LEU A 87 -3.64 -4.41 12.20
CA LEU A 87 -2.91 -3.16 12.37
C LEU A 87 -1.41 -3.45 12.34
N VAL A 88 -0.70 -2.67 11.55
CA VAL A 88 0.73 -2.90 11.31
C VAL A 88 1.50 -1.59 11.33
N GLU A 89 2.77 -1.72 11.65
CA GLU A 89 3.76 -0.71 11.34
C GLU A 89 4.16 -0.90 9.88
N ILE A 90 4.26 0.20 9.15
CA ILE A 90 4.54 0.19 7.71
C ILE A 90 5.78 1.03 7.46
N ARG A 91 6.81 0.40 6.90
CA ARG A 91 8.06 1.08 6.58
C ARG A 91 8.33 1.03 5.10
N PHE A 92 8.62 2.18 4.52
CA PHE A 92 8.98 2.29 3.12
C PHE A 92 9.70 3.62 2.88
N MET A 93 10.64 3.62 1.97
CA MET A 93 11.38 4.84 1.57
C MET A 93 11.99 5.60 2.75
N GLY A 94 12.42 4.87 3.78
CA GLY A 94 13.00 5.49 4.97
C GLY A 94 11.99 6.08 5.92
N GLU A 95 10.70 5.98 5.62
CA GLU A 95 9.63 6.49 6.47
C GLU A 95 8.99 5.37 7.26
N ILE A 96 8.29 5.75 8.31
CA ILE A 96 7.57 4.81 9.16
C ILE A 96 6.19 5.38 9.46
N THR A 97 5.19 4.54 9.34
CA THR A 97 3.83 4.89 9.72
C THR A 97 3.14 3.65 10.25
N ALA A 98 1.87 3.77 10.57
CA ALA A 98 1.07 2.65 11.03
C ALA A 98 -0.31 2.75 10.40
N GLY A 99 -0.95 1.61 10.20
CA GLY A 99 -2.28 1.62 9.62
C GLY A 99 -2.85 0.24 9.46
N ARG A 100 -3.94 0.17 8.71
CA ARG A 100 -4.62 -1.07 8.44
C ARG A 100 -3.96 -1.83 7.31
N VAL A 101 -3.95 -3.15 7.45
CA VAL A 101 -3.58 -4.04 6.35
C VAL A 101 -4.72 -5.04 6.18
N ILE A 102 -5.20 -5.19 4.94
CA ILE A 102 -6.25 -6.13 4.61
C ILE A 102 -5.62 -7.50 4.43
N PHE A 103 -6.26 -8.52 4.99
CA PHE A 103 -5.85 -9.92 4.78
C PHE A 103 -6.40 -10.37 3.45
N GLY A 104 -5.55 -10.38 2.44
CA GLY A 104 -5.95 -10.77 1.09
C GLY A 104 -5.69 -12.22 0.80
N PRO A 105 -6.09 -12.67 -0.40
CA PRO A 105 -5.77 -14.03 -0.84
C PRO A 105 -4.26 -14.26 -0.84
N ASP A 106 -3.86 -15.53 -0.72
CA ASP A 106 -2.43 -15.83 -0.58
C ASP A 106 -1.62 -15.53 -1.83
N ASP A 107 -2.27 -15.41 -2.98
CA ASP A 107 -1.61 -15.09 -4.24
C ASP A 107 -1.77 -13.62 -4.63
N VAL A 108 -2.29 -12.79 -3.74
CA VAL A 108 -2.53 -11.39 -4.08
C VAL A 108 -1.20 -10.63 -4.20
N GLU A 109 -1.14 -9.72 -5.13
CA GLU A 109 -0.04 -8.77 -5.17
C GLU A 109 -0.23 -7.76 -4.03
N PRO A 110 0.77 -7.59 -3.16
CA PRO A 110 0.59 -6.65 -2.05
C PRO A 110 0.49 -5.21 -2.56
N LEU A 111 -0.35 -4.44 -1.90
CA LEU A 111 -0.63 -3.05 -2.27
C LEU A 111 -0.24 -2.11 -1.14
N LEU A 112 0.37 -0.99 -1.53
CA LEU A 112 0.60 0.13 -0.61
C LEU A 112 -0.48 1.17 -0.89
N GLY A 113 -1.36 1.39 0.08
CA GLY A 113 -2.51 2.27 -0.11
C GLY A 113 -2.21 3.73 0.11
N ILE A 114 -3.16 4.57 -0.28
CA ILE A 114 -2.99 6.03 -0.26
C ILE A 114 -2.82 6.58 1.15
N THR A 115 -3.48 5.97 2.13
CA THR A 115 -3.39 6.46 3.50
C THR A 115 -1.96 6.39 4.03
N ALA A 116 -1.26 5.30 3.75
CA ALA A 116 0.14 5.17 4.16
C ALA A 116 1.01 6.23 3.48
N LEU A 117 0.81 6.46 2.19
CA LEU A 117 1.57 7.47 1.46
C LEU A 117 1.33 8.86 2.04
N GLU A 118 0.07 9.23 2.21
CA GLU A 118 -0.27 10.56 2.70
C GLU A 118 0.24 10.80 4.12
N SER A 119 0.23 9.78 4.94
CA SER A 119 0.64 9.91 6.34
C SER A 119 2.11 10.28 6.49
N VAL A 120 2.92 10.01 5.48
CA VAL A 120 4.35 10.34 5.52
C VAL A 120 4.71 11.41 4.48
N GLY A 121 3.71 12.06 3.88
CA GLY A 121 3.95 13.17 2.98
C GLY A 121 4.50 12.75 1.63
N ILE A 122 4.16 11.55 1.17
CA ILE A 122 4.58 11.07 -0.14
C ILE A 122 3.38 11.04 -1.07
N THR A 123 3.58 11.51 -2.27
CA THR A 123 2.55 11.53 -3.30
C THR A 123 3.14 10.99 -4.60
N ILE A 124 2.29 10.74 -5.58
CA ILE A 124 2.73 10.35 -6.91
C ILE A 124 2.75 11.60 -7.79
N ASP A 125 3.87 11.80 -8.47
CA ASP A 125 3.97 12.82 -9.51
C ASP A 125 3.34 12.23 -10.77
N PRO A 126 2.20 12.75 -11.24
CA PRO A 126 1.54 12.15 -12.41
C PRO A 126 2.35 12.26 -13.70
N ALA A 127 3.19 13.28 -13.82
CA ALA A 127 3.96 13.48 -15.04
C ALA A 127 5.08 12.46 -15.18
N SER A 128 5.82 12.22 -14.11
CA SER A 128 6.95 11.29 -14.14
C SER A 128 6.60 9.90 -13.64
N ARG A 129 5.44 9.75 -13.01
CA ARG A 129 4.99 8.48 -12.39
C ARG A 129 5.95 8.02 -11.31
N THR A 130 6.55 8.95 -10.62
CA THR A 130 7.47 8.67 -9.54
C THR A 130 6.89 9.15 -8.22
N LEU A 131 7.38 8.57 -7.16
CA LEU A 131 7.00 9.01 -5.82
C LEU A 131 7.79 10.26 -5.48
N LYS A 132 7.11 11.18 -4.82
CA LYS A 132 7.65 12.49 -4.53
C LYS A 132 7.35 12.85 -3.08
N ARG A 133 8.36 13.35 -2.38
CA ARG A 133 8.17 13.81 -1.02
C ARG A 133 7.69 15.26 -1.04
N LEU A 134 6.69 15.52 -0.24
CA LEU A 134 6.26 16.90 0.01
C LEU A 134 7.26 17.56 0.95
N PRO A 135 7.51 18.87 0.81
CA PRO A 135 8.43 19.55 1.73
C PRO A 135 7.91 19.62 3.15
N ALA A 136 6.60 19.51 3.34
CA ALA A 136 5.99 19.53 4.66
C ALA A 136 4.62 18.87 4.58
N ILE A 137 4.19 18.29 5.69
CA ILE A 137 2.86 17.73 5.83
C ILE A 137 1.97 18.79 6.49
N PRO A 138 0.77 19.05 5.95
CA PRO A 138 -0.11 20.02 6.58
C PRO A 138 -0.48 19.60 7.99
N LEU A 139 -0.30 20.51 8.93
CA LEU A 139 -0.79 20.36 10.28
C LEU A 139 -1.71 21.54 10.54
N LYS A 140 -3.00 21.29 10.41
CA LYS A 140 -3.97 22.38 10.46
C LYS A 140 -4.23 22.77 11.88
N MET A 141 -3.41 23.66 12.37
CA MET A 141 -3.61 24.28 13.67
C MET A 141 -4.16 25.67 13.50
N ILE A 142 -5.14 25.97 14.31
CA ILE A 142 -5.62 27.34 14.40
C ILE A 142 -4.67 28.07 15.35
N ALA A 143 -3.99 29.06 14.80
CA ALA A 143 -2.99 29.81 15.56
C ALA A 143 -3.53 31.11 16.11
N THR A 144 -4.76 31.11 16.53
CA THR A 144 -5.42 32.31 17.07
C THR A 144 -5.56 32.22 18.57
N PHE A 145 -4.47 31.94 19.18
CA PHE A 145 -4.50 31.84 20.64
C PHE A 145 -4.05 33.08 21.30
#